data_1a3da96394067393ebb35c14a542d8b4
#
_entry.id   1a3da96394067393ebb35c14a542d8b4
#
_cell.length_a   1.000
_cell.length_b   1.000
_cell.length_c   1.000
_cell.angle_alpha   90.00
_cell.angle_beta   90.00
_cell.angle_gamma   90.00
#
_symmetry.space_group_name_H-M   'P 1'
#
loop_
_entity.id
_entity.type
_entity.pdbx_description
1 polymer ?
#
loop_
_entity_poly.entity_id
_entity_poly.type
_entity_poly.pdbx_seq_one_letter_code
_entity_poly.pdbx_strand_id
1 'polypeptide(L)'
;MTIKEAQTAVDKWIQTYGVRYFSELTNMAVLTEEIGVLARIMARTYGEESFKDSELSKNLGDEMAAVLWVLICLANQTGVDLEEALKKNIEKKTLRDAERHINNPKLSPEDN
;
A
#
# COMPACT_ATOMS: atom_id res chain seq x y z
N MET A 1 11.98 -10.12 4.39
CA MET A 1 10.76 -10.72 3.81
C MET A 1 10.56 -10.17 2.40
N THR A 2 10.40 -11.03 1.42
CA THR A 2 10.04 -10.60 0.06
C THR A 2 8.53 -10.39 -0.03
N ILE A 3 8.08 -9.74 -1.11
CA ILE A 3 6.64 -9.57 -1.36
C ILE A 3 5.97 -10.95 -1.51
N LYS A 4 6.65 -11.87 -2.19
CA LYS A 4 6.14 -13.23 -2.37
C LYS A 4 5.99 -13.95 -1.03
N GLU A 5 6.97 -13.82 -0.15
CA GLU A 5 6.91 -14.37 1.20
C GLU A 5 5.79 -13.73 2.02
N ALA A 6 5.58 -12.42 1.85
CA ALA A 6 4.48 -11.72 2.51
C ALA A 6 3.12 -12.25 2.05
N GLN A 7 2.96 -12.49 0.74
CA GLN A 7 1.72 -13.07 0.21
C GLN A 7 1.46 -14.45 0.80
N THR A 8 2.50 -15.27 0.90
CA THR A 8 2.41 -16.61 1.49
C THR A 8 2.06 -16.52 2.98
N ALA A 9 2.69 -15.61 3.72
CA ALA A 9 2.43 -15.44 5.14
C ALA A 9 0.99 -14.98 5.42
N VAL A 10 0.48 -14.06 4.63
CA VAL A 10 -0.91 -13.59 4.76
C VAL A 10 -1.89 -14.71 4.47
N ASP A 11 -1.65 -15.48 3.40
CA ASP A 11 -2.52 -16.60 3.05
C ASP A 11 -2.57 -17.64 4.18
N LYS A 12 -1.41 -17.97 4.72
CA LYS A 12 -1.30 -18.91 5.83
C LYS A 12 -2.07 -18.41 7.06
N TRP A 13 -1.96 -17.12 7.36
CA TRP A 13 -2.68 -16.52 8.48
C TRP A 13 -4.19 -16.60 8.28
N ILE A 14 -4.67 -16.28 7.08
CA ILE A 14 -6.11 -16.39 6.76
C ILE A 14 -6.59 -17.83 6.92
N GLN A 15 -5.84 -18.81 6.41
CA GLN A 15 -6.19 -20.22 6.53
C GLN A 15 -6.19 -20.68 7.99
N THR A 16 -5.30 -20.16 8.82
CA THR A 16 -5.12 -20.60 10.19
C THR A 16 -6.08 -19.91 11.17
N TYR A 17 -6.24 -18.60 11.03
CA TYR A 17 -6.98 -17.77 11.99
C TYR A 17 -8.19 -17.05 11.41
N GLY A 18 -8.14 -16.68 10.15
CA GLY A 18 -9.18 -15.87 9.51
C GLY A 18 -10.36 -16.68 8.97
N VAL A 19 -10.26 -17.98 8.97
CA VAL A 19 -11.21 -18.94 8.39
C VAL A 19 -11.19 -18.88 6.86
N ARG A 20 -11.48 -17.76 6.27
CA ARG A 20 -11.43 -17.54 4.82
C ARG A 20 -11.29 -16.04 4.51
N TYR A 21 -10.94 -15.72 3.28
CA TYR A 21 -10.97 -14.33 2.83
C TYR A 21 -12.41 -13.81 2.78
N PHE A 22 -12.58 -12.52 3.05
CA PHE A 22 -13.82 -11.85 2.67
C PHE A 22 -13.93 -11.89 1.13
N SER A 23 -15.12 -11.66 0.59
CA SER A 23 -15.25 -11.57 -0.87
C SER A 23 -14.36 -10.45 -1.41
N GLU A 24 -13.99 -10.54 -2.68
CA GLU A 24 -13.15 -9.55 -3.36
C GLU A 24 -13.77 -8.15 -3.27
N LEU A 25 -15.08 -8.06 -3.43
CA LEU A 25 -15.78 -6.79 -3.35
C LEU A 25 -15.73 -6.20 -1.94
N THR A 26 -15.89 -7.03 -0.91
CA THR A 26 -15.77 -6.60 0.48
C THR A 26 -14.35 -6.14 0.77
N ASN A 27 -13.35 -6.90 0.32
CA ASN A 27 -11.95 -6.51 0.52
C ASN A 27 -11.60 -5.22 -0.23
N MET A 28 -12.20 -4.98 -1.38
CA MET A 28 -12.01 -3.70 -2.08
C MET A 28 -12.56 -2.52 -1.26
N ALA A 29 -13.73 -2.71 -0.64
CA ALA A 29 -14.31 -1.70 0.24
C ALA A 29 -13.42 -1.46 1.47
N VAL A 30 -12.89 -2.53 2.06
CA VAL A 30 -11.97 -2.44 3.21
C VAL A 30 -10.70 -1.70 2.81
N LEU A 31 -10.15 -1.98 1.63
CA LEU A 31 -8.97 -1.28 1.12
C LEU A 31 -9.23 0.23 1.02
N THR A 32 -10.38 0.61 0.46
CA THR A 32 -10.76 2.03 0.34
C THR A 32 -10.87 2.68 1.71
N GLU A 33 -11.45 1.98 2.68
CA GLU A 33 -11.56 2.44 4.06
C GLU A 33 -10.18 2.67 4.70
N GLU A 34 -9.27 1.72 4.55
CA GLU A 34 -7.91 1.83 5.10
C GLU A 34 -7.12 2.96 4.44
N ILE A 35 -7.30 3.17 3.15
CA ILE A 35 -6.69 4.30 2.45
C ILE A 35 -7.24 5.62 3.01
N GLY A 36 -8.52 5.68 3.34
CA GLY A 36 -9.12 6.85 3.99
C GLY A 36 -8.50 7.13 5.35
N VAL A 37 -8.25 6.10 6.15
CA VAL A 37 -7.57 6.24 7.45
C VAL A 37 -6.15 6.75 7.25
N LEU A 38 -5.41 6.17 6.28
CA LEU A 38 -4.06 6.63 5.96
C LEU A 38 -4.06 8.10 5.55
N ALA A 39 -5.00 8.51 4.70
CA ALA A 39 -5.12 9.90 4.26
C ALA A 39 -5.36 10.83 5.44
N ARG A 40 -6.18 10.42 6.40
CA ARG A 40 -6.44 11.20 7.62
C ARG A 40 -5.20 11.38 8.47
N ILE A 41 -4.44 10.30 8.68
CA ILE A 41 -3.19 10.34 9.44
C ILE A 41 -2.19 11.27 8.75
N MET A 42 -2.06 11.17 7.43
CA MET A 42 -1.19 12.04 6.64
C MET A 42 -1.56 13.52 6.79
N ALA A 43 -2.86 13.83 6.67
CA ALA A 43 -3.34 15.20 6.77
C ALA A 43 -3.09 15.79 8.17
N ARG A 44 -3.20 14.97 9.21
CA ARG A 44 -2.99 15.42 10.59
C ARG A 44 -1.53 15.44 10.99
N THR A 45 -0.69 14.64 10.36
CA THR A 45 0.76 14.62 10.64
C THR A 45 1.47 15.77 9.91
N TYR A 46 1.09 16.03 8.66
CA TYR A 46 1.80 16.95 7.78
C TYR A 46 0.97 18.15 7.30
N GLY A 47 -0.34 18.13 7.52
CA GLY A 47 -1.24 19.21 7.14
C GLY A 47 -1.63 20.08 8.33
N GLU A 48 -2.69 20.87 8.16
CA GLU A 48 -3.16 21.82 9.17
C GLU A 48 -4.15 21.22 10.17
N GLU A 49 -4.69 20.03 9.91
CA GLU A 49 -5.61 19.36 10.83
C GLU A 49 -4.86 18.81 12.04
N SER A 50 -5.45 18.92 13.23
CA SER A 50 -4.92 18.32 14.45
C SER A 50 -5.52 16.94 14.68
N PHE A 51 -4.76 16.09 15.39
CA PHE A 51 -5.28 14.79 15.80
C PHE A 51 -6.36 14.95 16.87
N LYS A 52 -7.39 14.11 16.78
CA LYS A 52 -8.34 13.93 17.90
C LYS A 52 -7.68 13.05 18.95
N ASP A 53 -8.09 13.19 20.19
CA ASP A 53 -7.54 12.40 21.29
C ASP A 53 -7.61 10.89 21.01
N SER A 54 -8.69 10.44 20.40
CA SER A 54 -8.88 9.03 20.07
C SER A 54 -7.91 8.51 19.00
N GLU A 55 -7.18 9.41 18.34
CA GLU A 55 -6.27 9.08 17.22
C GLU A 55 -4.79 9.21 17.59
N LEU A 56 -4.47 9.63 18.81
CA LEU A 56 -3.08 9.90 19.20
C LEU A 56 -2.17 8.67 19.15
N SER A 57 -2.74 7.47 19.26
CA SER A 57 -1.98 6.22 19.19
C SER A 57 -1.72 5.73 17.77
N LYS A 58 -2.33 6.36 16.77
CA LYS A 58 -2.19 5.92 15.38
C LYS A 58 -0.89 6.40 14.78
N ASN A 59 -0.24 5.56 13.97
CA ASN A 59 0.99 5.92 13.27
C ASN A 59 0.93 5.46 11.82
N LEU A 60 1.78 6.09 11.00
CA LEU A 60 1.82 5.83 9.56
C LEU A 60 2.23 4.40 9.23
N GLY A 61 3.22 3.87 9.94
CA GLY A 61 3.71 2.52 9.67
C GLY A 61 2.62 1.46 9.84
N ASP A 62 1.87 1.56 10.93
CA ASP A 62 0.79 0.62 11.19
C ASP A 62 -0.29 0.71 10.12
N GLU A 63 -0.64 1.93 9.71
CA GLU A 63 -1.70 2.10 8.70
C GLU A 63 -1.22 1.70 7.30
N MET A 64 0.02 2.00 6.94
CA MET A 64 0.59 1.53 5.68
C MET A 64 0.60 0.00 5.62
N ALA A 65 0.92 -0.65 6.73
CA ALA A 65 0.89 -2.10 6.83
C ALA A 65 -0.54 -2.64 6.68
N ALA A 66 -1.54 -1.96 7.24
CA ALA A 66 -2.94 -2.34 7.09
C ALA A 66 -3.40 -2.24 5.63
N VAL A 67 -3.02 -1.18 4.93
CA VAL A 67 -3.29 -1.02 3.49
C VAL A 67 -2.64 -2.15 2.70
N LEU A 68 -1.36 -2.42 2.97
CA LEU A 68 -0.62 -3.48 2.29
C LEU A 68 -1.25 -4.85 2.53
N TRP A 69 -1.67 -5.12 3.76
CA TRP A 69 -2.34 -6.37 4.13
C TRP A 69 -3.56 -6.63 3.24
N VAL A 70 -4.44 -5.65 3.11
CA VAL A 70 -5.67 -5.81 2.32
C VAL A 70 -5.35 -5.97 0.84
N LEU A 71 -4.37 -5.22 0.34
CA LEU A 71 -3.93 -5.36 -1.05
C LEU A 71 -3.39 -6.77 -1.31
N ILE A 72 -2.61 -7.31 -0.38
CA ILE A 72 -2.11 -8.68 -0.48
C ILE A 72 -3.26 -9.69 -0.47
N CYS A 73 -4.27 -9.49 0.38
CA CYS A 73 -5.46 -10.35 0.37
C CYS A 73 -6.11 -10.37 -1.01
N LEU A 74 -6.30 -9.20 -1.62
CA LEU A 74 -6.87 -9.10 -2.96
C LEU A 74 -6.01 -9.80 -4.01
N ALA A 75 -4.69 -9.64 -3.92
CA ALA A 75 -3.78 -10.31 -4.84
C ALA A 75 -3.89 -11.84 -4.71
N ASN A 76 -3.89 -12.34 -3.48
CA ASN A 76 -4.01 -13.77 -3.22
C ASN A 76 -5.33 -14.33 -3.75
N GLN A 77 -6.44 -13.61 -3.53
CA GLN A 77 -7.76 -14.03 -3.98
C GLN A 77 -7.89 -14.09 -5.49
N THR A 78 -7.17 -13.24 -6.20
CA THR A 78 -7.28 -13.11 -7.65
C THR A 78 -6.14 -13.79 -8.40
N GLY A 79 -5.25 -14.46 -7.69
CA GLY A 79 -4.12 -15.17 -8.29
C GLY A 79 -3.04 -14.26 -8.84
N VAL A 80 -2.91 -13.06 -8.30
CA VAL A 80 -1.88 -12.10 -8.75
C VAL A 80 -0.60 -12.27 -7.93
N ASP A 81 0.52 -12.45 -8.63
CA ASP A 81 1.86 -12.43 -8.06
C ASP A 81 2.31 -10.96 -8.01
N LEU A 82 2.22 -10.34 -6.84
CA LEU A 82 2.56 -8.92 -6.67
C LEU A 82 4.03 -8.63 -6.87
N GLU A 83 4.91 -9.56 -6.55
CA GLU A 83 6.35 -9.39 -6.75
C GLU A 83 6.66 -9.25 -8.23
N GLU A 84 6.13 -10.14 -9.03
CA GLU A 84 6.31 -10.09 -10.48
C GLU A 84 5.62 -8.88 -11.09
N ALA A 85 4.42 -8.55 -10.62
CA ALA A 85 3.69 -7.37 -11.09
C ALA A 85 4.45 -6.09 -10.78
N LEU A 86 5.06 -5.98 -9.59
CA LEU A 86 5.86 -4.81 -9.24
C LEU A 86 7.13 -4.71 -10.06
N LYS A 87 7.81 -5.83 -10.30
CA LYS A 87 8.99 -5.87 -11.19
C LYS A 87 8.66 -5.32 -12.57
N LYS A 88 7.56 -5.80 -13.15
CA LYS A 88 7.10 -5.33 -14.47
C LYS A 88 6.74 -3.85 -14.46
N ASN A 89 6.13 -3.40 -13.38
CA ASN A 89 5.76 -1.99 -13.22
C ASN A 89 7.00 -1.10 -13.18
N ILE A 90 8.04 -1.51 -12.44
CA ILE A 90 9.31 -0.78 -12.38
C ILE A 90 9.97 -0.71 -13.76
N GLU A 91 10.05 -1.83 -14.47
CA GLU A 91 10.60 -1.88 -15.82
C GLU A 91 9.86 -0.96 -16.77
N LYS A 92 8.53 -1.00 -16.74
CA LYS A 92 7.67 -0.17 -17.58
C LYS A 92 7.88 1.32 -17.30
N LYS A 93 7.97 1.70 -16.03
CA LYS A 93 8.22 3.08 -15.65
C LYS A 93 9.61 3.53 -16.06
N THR A 94 10.60 2.67 -15.94
CA THR A 94 11.98 2.97 -16.35
C THR A 94 12.04 3.24 -17.85
N LEU A 95 11.42 2.39 -18.67
CA LEU A 95 11.42 2.57 -20.12
C LEU A 95 10.64 3.79 -20.57
N ARG A 96 9.53 4.11 -19.90
CA ARG A 96 8.63 5.18 -20.33
C ARG A 96 9.05 6.56 -19.80
N ASP A 97 9.46 6.62 -18.53
CA ASP A 97 9.53 7.87 -17.79
C ASP A 97 10.93 8.29 -17.32
N ALA A 98 11.92 7.39 -17.32
CA ALA A 98 13.23 7.70 -16.75
C ALA A 98 13.87 8.95 -17.40
N GLU A 99 13.92 8.98 -18.72
CA GLU A 99 14.53 10.09 -19.44
C GLU A 99 13.72 11.39 -19.26
N ARG A 100 12.39 11.26 -19.24
CA ARG A 100 11.51 12.40 -19.03
C ARG A 100 11.76 13.05 -17.65
N HIS A 101 11.93 12.24 -16.61
CA HIS A 101 12.19 12.74 -15.26
C HIS A 101 13.60 13.32 -15.11
N ILE A 102 14.59 12.66 -15.68
CA ILE A 102 15.98 13.17 -15.68
C ILE A 102 16.05 14.57 -16.32
N ASN A 103 15.30 14.77 -17.40
CA ASN A 103 15.27 16.02 -18.15
C ASN A 103 14.27 17.05 -17.61
N ASN A 104 13.55 16.74 -16.54
CA ASN A 104 12.56 17.63 -15.96
C ASN A 104 13.21 18.59 -14.95
N PRO A 105 13.31 19.91 -15.29
CA PRO A 105 13.96 20.86 -14.39
C PRO A 105 13.26 21.00 -13.04
N LYS A 106 11.98 20.67 -12.94
CA LYS A 106 11.23 20.71 -11.67
C LYS A 106 11.71 19.67 -10.66
N LEU A 107 12.40 18.62 -11.14
CA LEU A 107 12.90 17.53 -10.30
C LEU A 107 14.40 17.59 -10.06
N SER A 108 15.05 18.71 -10.40
CA SER A 108 16.51 18.87 -10.23
C SER A 108 16.90 18.72 -8.75
N PRO A 109 17.91 17.89 -8.42
CA PRO A 109 18.40 17.76 -7.05
C PRO A 109 18.95 19.08 -6.45
N GLU A 110 19.34 20.01 -7.30
CA GLU A 110 19.90 21.31 -6.88
C GLU A 110 18.85 22.23 -6.27
N ASP A 111 17.57 21.94 -6.49
CA ASP A 111 16.46 22.74 -6.01
C ASP A 111 16.03 22.40 -4.58
N ASN A 112 16.73 21.49 -3.93
CA ASN A 112 16.43 21.06 -2.56
C ASN A 112 17.16 21.90 -1.52
#